data_8be2fe2e1957ac5037c7a8906d4549ca
#
_entry.id   8be2fe2e1957ac5037c7a8906d4549ca
#
_cell.length_a   1.000
_cell.length_b   1.000
_cell.length_c   1.000
_cell.angle_alpha   90.00
_cell.angle_beta   90.00
_cell.angle_gamma   90.00
#
_symmetry.space_group_name_H-M   'P 1'
#
loop_
_entity.id
_entity.type
_entity.pdbx_description
1 polymer ?
#
loop_
_entity_poly.entity_id
_entity_poly.type
_entity_poly.pdbx_seq_one_letter_code
_entity_poly.pdbx_strand_id
1 'polypeptide(L)'
;MLTPSPYGWISQYFLGFFFAYGVYLPFWALWFEEQGVSATDIGLLVGIGFATRCVANLVITPRIHKAEHLLPALRWLSFAAFLFIGFHFFTGGDFWLMVLATVLFNLCCGPIVPLSDALANYYARLKMLDYGRTRLWGSIAFIGGSTVVGYLVSLYGSDMILYTALAGVLFSLLISMRSISTMPVTQSKQQVERPKVSQLLREWPVVKFLTLIALIQGSHAAYYSFSAIYWRDAGYSADIIGYLWSLGVVAEVMVFAFSKRIFSGWTLRALFVTASIGVMVRWGMTASTTDLSALVLIQLLHGVTFAMAHIAAIQYIQQEEEHKMVALQALYNAIPLGAVIALITTLSGWGYDNWGANVFWAMSLMGALALFVKVEPRASKITDVNKAEPKAQN
;
A
#
# COMPACT_ATOMS: atom_id res chain seq x y z
N MET A 1 -32.24 -14.64 -0.44
CA MET A 1 -30.82 -14.68 0.00
C MET A 1 -30.68 -13.94 1.31
N LEU A 2 -30.07 -14.54 2.33
CA LEU A 2 -29.82 -13.87 3.62
C LEU A 2 -28.87 -12.68 3.38
N THR A 3 -29.23 -11.51 3.91
CA THR A 3 -28.35 -10.32 3.86
C THR A 3 -27.16 -10.55 4.81
N PRO A 4 -25.91 -10.44 4.32
CA PRO A 4 -24.73 -10.68 5.14
C PRO A 4 -24.61 -9.65 6.27
N SER A 5 -24.04 -10.08 7.39
CA SER A 5 -23.63 -9.16 8.46
C SER A 5 -22.54 -8.19 7.96
N PRO A 6 -22.33 -7.03 8.60
CA PRO A 6 -21.25 -6.09 8.25
C PRO A 6 -19.89 -6.78 8.19
N TYR A 7 -19.56 -7.63 9.17
CA TYR A 7 -18.33 -8.43 9.17
C TYR A 7 -18.24 -9.33 7.93
N GLY A 8 -19.29 -10.10 7.65
CA GLY A 8 -19.30 -11.04 6.51
C GLY A 8 -19.20 -10.34 5.16
N TRP A 9 -19.87 -9.19 5.01
CA TRP A 9 -19.83 -8.40 3.77
C TRP A 9 -18.44 -7.81 3.53
N ILE A 10 -17.86 -7.13 4.52
CA ILE A 10 -16.58 -6.45 4.38
C ILE A 10 -15.44 -7.46 4.22
N SER A 11 -15.46 -8.56 4.96
CA SER A 11 -14.46 -9.64 4.82
C SER A 11 -14.46 -10.23 3.41
N GLN A 12 -15.63 -10.50 2.84
CA GLN A 12 -15.76 -11.01 1.47
C GLN A 12 -15.34 -9.96 0.43
N TYR A 13 -15.67 -8.67 0.67
CA TYR A 13 -15.24 -7.60 -0.23
C TYR A 13 -13.73 -7.43 -0.22
N PHE A 14 -13.09 -7.43 0.96
CA PHE A 14 -11.63 -7.43 1.08
C PHE A 14 -11.02 -8.65 0.42
N LEU A 15 -11.62 -9.83 0.58
CA LEU A 15 -11.12 -11.05 -0.03
C LEU A 15 -11.05 -10.92 -1.56
N GLY A 16 -12.07 -10.44 -2.21
CA GLY A 16 -12.04 -10.25 -3.67
C GLY A 16 -11.07 -9.18 -4.13
N PHE A 17 -11.14 -7.99 -3.49
CA PHE A 17 -10.31 -6.86 -3.90
C PHE A 17 -8.82 -7.13 -3.67
N PHE A 18 -8.45 -7.63 -2.49
CA PHE A 18 -7.04 -7.89 -2.18
C PHE A 18 -6.51 -9.15 -2.87
N PHE A 19 -7.37 -10.10 -3.25
CA PHE A 19 -6.98 -11.16 -4.16
C PHE A 19 -6.54 -10.59 -5.52
N ALA A 20 -7.37 -9.75 -6.14
CA ALA A 20 -7.00 -9.06 -7.37
C ALA A 20 -5.74 -8.20 -7.22
N TYR A 21 -5.59 -7.54 -6.07
CA TYR A 21 -4.41 -6.71 -5.78
C TYR A 21 -3.14 -7.56 -5.59
N GLY A 22 -3.26 -8.77 -5.03
CA GLY A 22 -2.18 -9.76 -4.92
C GLY A 22 -1.75 -10.34 -6.27
N VAL A 23 -2.61 -10.27 -7.29
CA VAL A 23 -2.27 -10.54 -8.69
C VAL A 23 -1.60 -9.32 -9.32
N TYR A 24 -2.26 -8.16 -9.19
CA TYR A 24 -1.88 -6.91 -9.86
C TYR A 24 -0.50 -6.42 -9.43
N LEU A 25 -0.23 -6.31 -8.14
CA LEU A 25 1.01 -5.70 -7.67
C LEU A 25 2.26 -6.51 -8.05
N PRO A 26 2.31 -7.85 -7.87
CA PRO A 26 3.49 -8.65 -8.21
C PRO A 26 3.68 -8.90 -9.70
N PHE A 27 2.60 -9.09 -10.46
CA PHE A 27 2.69 -9.67 -11.80
C PHE A 27 2.30 -8.73 -12.94
N TRP A 28 1.81 -7.51 -12.65
CA TRP A 28 1.32 -6.62 -13.70
C TRP A 28 2.41 -6.10 -14.62
N ALA A 29 3.60 -5.82 -14.07
CA ALA A 29 4.77 -5.45 -14.86
C ALA A 29 5.23 -6.60 -15.77
N LEU A 30 5.17 -7.84 -15.28
CA LEU A 30 5.46 -9.03 -16.10
C LEU A 30 4.44 -9.17 -17.24
N TRP A 31 3.15 -8.89 -16.98
CA TRP A 31 2.15 -8.89 -18.05
C TRP A 31 2.44 -7.84 -19.13
N PHE A 32 2.84 -6.63 -18.77
CA PHE A 32 3.25 -5.61 -19.73
C PHE A 32 4.45 -6.03 -20.56
N GLU A 33 5.45 -6.64 -19.94
CA GLU A 33 6.65 -7.11 -20.63
C GLU A 33 6.31 -8.20 -21.68
N GLU A 34 5.42 -9.13 -21.35
CA GLU A 34 4.92 -10.16 -22.26
C GLU A 34 4.12 -9.57 -23.45
N GLN A 35 3.58 -8.35 -23.30
CA GLN A 35 2.98 -7.59 -24.39
C GLN A 35 4.04 -6.84 -25.23
N GLY A 36 5.34 -7.04 -24.99
CA GLY A 36 6.45 -6.41 -25.71
C GLY A 36 6.80 -4.99 -25.25
N VAL A 37 6.36 -4.57 -24.06
CA VAL A 37 6.63 -3.24 -23.53
C VAL A 37 8.04 -3.20 -22.91
N SER A 38 8.84 -2.16 -23.23
CA SER A 38 10.18 -1.97 -22.67
C SER A 38 10.16 -1.74 -21.15
N ALA A 39 11.26 -2.01 -20.45
CA ALA A 39 11.35 -1.75 -19.02
C ALA A 39 11.14 -0.27 -18.68
N THR A 40 11.62 0.65 -19.52
CA THR A 40 11.37 2.09 -19.38
C THR A 40 9.87 2.39 -19.42
N ASP A 41 9.15 1.86 -20.40
CA ASP A 41 7.71 2.08 -20.57
C ASP A 41 6.89 1.37 -19.47
N ILE A 42 7.31 0.19 -19.02
CA ILE A 42 6.72 -0.50 -17.85
C ILE A 42 6.83 0.38 -16.61
N GLY A 43 8.00 0.94 -16.33
CA GLY A 43 8.19 1.87 -15.23
C GLY A 43 7.29 3.10 -15.33
N LEU A 44 7.09 3.63 -16.53
CA LEU A 44 6.16 4.74 -16.78
C LEU A 44 4.70 4.32 -16.56
N LEU A 45 4.24 3.19 -17.11
CA LEU A 45 2.89 2.68 -16.96
C LEU A 45 2.53 2.41 -15.48
N VAL A 46 3.40 1.72 -14.75
CA VAL A 46 3.20 1.42 -13.33
C VAL A 46 3.27 2.69 -12.49
N GLY A 47 4.21 3.60 -12.81
CA GLY A 47 4.32 4.91 -12.18
C GLY A 47 3.10 5.78 -12.39
N ILE A 48 2.56 5.86 -13.61
CA ILE A 48 1.27 6.52 -13.92
C ILE A 48 0.14 5.89 -13.10
N GLY A 49 0.13 4.56 -12.95
CA GLY A 49 -0.85 3.86 -12.11
C GLY A 49 -0.81 4.34 -10.65
N PHE A 50 0.37 4.41 -10.04
CA PHE A 50 0.54 4.93 -8.67
C PHE A 50 0.18 6.41 -8.56
N ALA A 51 0.60 7.24 -9.52
CA ALA A 51 0.25 8.66 -9.56
C ALA A 51 -1.28 8.86 -9.65
N THR A 52 -1.93 8.10 -10.52
CA THR A 52 -3.39 8.15 -10.69
C THR A 52 -4.13 7.75 -9.40
N ARG A 53 -3.67 6.69 -8.71
CA ARG A 53 -4.22 6.31 -7.40
C ARG A 53 -4.06 7.41 -6.36
N CYS A 54 -2.89 8.05 -6.33
CA CYS A 54 -2.64 9.18 -5.44
C CYS A 54 -3.62 10.33 -5.70
N VAL A 55 -3.75 10.75 -6.96
CA VAL A 55 -4.70 11.80 -7.36
C VAL A 55 -6.14 11.40 -7.06
N ALA A 56 -6.55 10.17 -7.37
CA ALA A 56 -7.89 9.66 -7.09
C ALA A 56 -8.21 9.70 -5.58
N ASN A 57 -7.25 9.32 -4.73
CA ASN A 57 -7.39 9.37 -3.28
C ASN A 57 -7.52 10.80 -2.74
N LEU A 58 -6.80 11.75 -3.33
CA LEU A 58 -6.88 13.16 -2.92
C LEU A 58 -8.15 13.86 -3.43
N VAL A 59 -8.67 13.42 -4.57
CA VAL A 59 -9.80 14.09 -5.24
C VAL A 59 -11.13 13.39 -4.97
N ILE A 60 -11.23 12.08 -5.14
CA ILE A 60 -12.48 11.31 -5.07
C ILE A 60 -12.84 10.97 -3.63
N THR A 61 -11.90 10.40 -2.87
CA THR A 61 -12.17 9.91 -1.50
C THR A 61 -12.75 10.99 -0.58
N PRO A 62 -12.25 12.24 -0.52
CA PRO A 62 -12.79 13.26 0.37
C PRO A 62 -14.21 13.72 0.01
N ARG A 63 -14.65 13.50 -1.25
CA ARG A 63 -16.02 13.86 -1.67
C ARG A 63 -17.07 12.90 -1.13
N ILE A 64 -16.64 11.69 -0.75
CA ILE A 64 -17.50 10.63 -0.20
C ILE A 64 -17.40 10.66 1.33
N HIS A 65 -17.98 11.68 1.94
CA HIS A 65 -17.87 11.93 3.39
C HIS A 65 -19.07 11.46 4.22
N LYS A 66 -20.21 11.12 3.56
CA LYS A 66 -21.40 10.60 4.22
C LYS A 66 -21.37 9.08 4.24
N ALA A 67 -21.72 8.48 5.39
CA ALA A 67 -21.67 7.02 5.56
C ALA A 67 -22.59 6.30 4.56
N GLU A 68 -23.79 6.85 4.29
CA GLU A 68 -24.74 6.31 3.34
C GLU A 68 -24.24 6.30 1.89
N HIS A 69 -23.23 7.12 1.55
CA HIS A 69 -22.62 7.14 0.21
C HIS A 69 -21.48 6.12 0.03
N LEU A 70 -20.96 5.50 1.11
CA LEU A 70 -19.82 4.56 1.02
C LEU A 70 -20.17 3.33 0.19
N LEU A 71 -21.30 2.69 0.45
CA LEU A 71 -21.71 1.48 -0.27
C LEU A 71 -22.04 1.75 -1.75
N PRO A 72 -22.83 2.76 -2.12
CA PRO A 72 -23.03 3.14 -3.52
C PRO A 72 -21.72 3.47 -4.24
N ALA A 73 -20.80 4.20 -3.59
CA ALA A 73 -19.50 4.52 -4.18
C ALA A 73 -18.67 3.27 -4.45
N LEU A 74 -18.58 2.33 -3.50
CA LEU A 74 -17.89 1.06 -3.69
C LEU A 74 -18.48 0.24 -4.84
N ARG A 75 -19.81 0.26 -5.03
CA ARG A 75 -20.46 -0.40 -6.16
C ARG A 75 -20.03 0.17 -7.50
N TRP A 76 -20.14 1.50 -7.66
CA TRP A 76 -19.77 2.16 -8.91
C TRP A 76 -18.29 2.05 -9.22
N LEU A 77 -17.42 2.20 -8.21
CA LEU A 77 -15.97 2.05 -8.37
C LEU A 77 -15.59 0.61 -8.72
N SER A 78 -16.23 -0.39 -8.10
CA SER A 78 -15.98 -1.81 -8.44
C SER A 78 -16.46 -2.14 -9.84
N PHE A 79 -17.61 -1.60 -10.26
CA PHE A 79 -18.13 -1.80 -11.62
C PHE A 79 -17.21 -1.15 -12.66
N ALA A 80 -16.80 0.09 -12.44
CA ALA A 80 -15.87 0.77 -13.33
C ALA A 80 -14.49 0.10 -13.36
N ALA A 81 -13.98 -0.33 -12.20
CA ALA A 81 -12.72 -1.08 -12.13
C ALA A 81 -12.81 -2.41 -12.92
N PHE A 82 -13.94 -3.11 -12.85
CA PHE A 82 -14.16 -4.32 -13.64
C PHE A 82 -14.14 -4.04 -15.15
N LEU A 83 -14.79 -2.99 -15.61
CA LEU A 83 -14.77 -2.59 -17.01
C LEU A 83 -13.36 -2.20 -17.48
N PHE A 84 -12.65 -1.41 -16.67
CA PHE A 84 -11.34 -0.88 -17.07
C PHE A 84 -10.19 -1.88 -16.93
N ILE A 85 -10.26 -2.85 -16.00
CA ILE A 85 -9.31 -3.97 -16.04
C ILE A 85 -9.59 -4.85 -17.27
N GLY A 86 -10.86 -5.08 -17.61
CA GLY A 86 -11.24 -5.80 -18.82
C GLY A 86 -10.83 -5.07 -20.11
N PHE A 87 -10.69 -3.74 -20.08
CA PHE A 87 -10.23 -2.97 -21.23
C PHE A 87 -8.80 -3.33 -21.67
N HIS A 88 -7.96 -3.83 -20.75
CA HIS A 88 -6.61 -4.30 -21.08
C HIS A 88 -6.60 -5.45 -22.10
N PHE A 89 -7.68 -6.25 -22.24
CA PHE A 89 -7.78 -7.26 -23.29
C PHE A 89 -7.74 -6.67 -24.72
N PHE A 90 -8.07 -5.40 -24.86
CA PHE A 90 -8.20 -4.71 -26.15
C PHE A 90 -7.01 -3.77 -26.42
N THR A 91 -6.00 -3.73 -25.57
CA THR A 91 -4.86 -2.83 -25.77
C THR A 91 -3.87 -3.34 -26.81
N GLY A 92 -3.81 -4.66 -27.04
CA GLY A 92 -3.03 -5.27 -28.14
C GLY A 92 -1.57 -4.88 -28.23
N GLY A 93 -0.92 -4.53 -27.11
CA GLY A 93 0.46 -4.01 -27.09
C GLY A 93 0.59 -2.53 -27.43
N ASP A 94 -0.50 -1.82 -27.75
CA ASP A 94 -0.45 -0.37 -27.98
C ASP A 94 -0.21 0.38 -26.65
N PHE A 95 0.90 1.09 -26.59
CA PHE A 95 1.35 1.80 -25.38
C PHE A 95 0.31 2.83 -24.88
N TRP A 96 -0.28 3.62 -25.79
CA TRP A 96 -1.21 4.68 -25.38
C TRP A 96 -2.56 4.13 -24.92
N LEU A 97 -3.01 3.02 -25.52
CA LEU A 97 -4.19 2.31 -25.02
C LEU A 97 -3.91 1.68 -23.65
N MET A 98 -2.70 1.17 -23.41
CA MET A 98 -2.28 0.68 -22.08
C MET A 98 -2.23 1.82 -21.06
N VAL A 99 -1.72 3.01 -21.42
CA VAL A 99 -1.75 4.21 -20.56
C VAL A 99 -3.19 4.55 -20.21
N LEU A 100 -4.09 4.61 -21.19
CA LEU A 100 -5.49 4.93 -20.97
C LEU A 100 -6.17 3.91 -20.03
N ALA A 101 -5.99 2.61 -20.31
CA ALA A 101 -6.53 1.52 -19.49
C ALA A 101 -6.00 1.59 -18.06
N THR A 102 -4.69 1.81 -17.89
CA THR A 102 -4.03 1.94 -16.58
C THR A 102 -4.56 3.14 -15.80
N VAL A 103 -4.70 4.30 -16.43
CA VAL A 103 -5.27 5.50 -15.79
C VAL A 103 -6.70 5.24 -15.34
N LEU A 104 -7.56 4.78 -16.22
CA LEU A 104 -8.98 4.54 -15.93
C LEU A 104 -9.15 3.49 -14.80
N PHE A 105 -8.40 2.39 -14.86
CA PHE A 105 -8.44 1.36 -13.82
C PHE A 105 -7.98 1.90 -12.47
N ASN A 106 -6.82 2.58 -12.42
CA ASN A 106 -6.26 3.08 -11.16
C ASN A 106 -7.03 4.27 -10.58
N LEU A 107 -7.71 5.06 -11.42
CA LEU A 107 -8.64 6.10 -10.97
C LEU A 107 -9.79 5.51 -10.13
N CYS A 108 -10.25 4.31 -10.50
CA CYS A 108 -11.31 3.60 -9.78
C CYS A 108 -10.76 2.81 -8.58
N CYS A 109 -9.64 2.10 -8.75
CA CYS A 109 -9.05 1.27 -7.71
C CYS A 109 -8.48 2.06 -6.52
N GLY A 110 -7.94 3.27 -6.76
CA GLY A 110 -7.35 4.10 -5.71
C GLY A 110 -8.29 4.32 -4.52
N PRO A 111 -9.51 4.83 -4.73
CA PRO A 111 -10.46 5.12 -3.65
C PRO A 111 -11.06 3.88 -2.98
N ILE A 112 -11.04 2.70 -3.60
CA ILE A 112 -11.67 1.49 -3.05
C ILE A 112 -11.12 1.13 -1.67
N VAL A 113 -9.79 1.16 -1.49
CA VAL A 113 -9.17 0.80 -0.19
C VAL A 113 -9.59 1.77 0.90
N PRO A 114 -9.37 3.09 0.80
CA PRO A 114 -9.74 4.00 1.88
C PRO A 114 -11.25 4.06 2.14
N LEU A 115 -12.10 3.87 1.13
CA LEU A 115 -13.56 3.85 1.33
C LEU A 115 -14.04 2.56 2.00
N SER A 116 -13.49 1.41 1.62
CA SER A 116 -13.80 0.14 2.28
C SER A 116 -13.26 0.09 3.72
N ASP A 117 -12.07 0.65 3.97
CA ASP A 117 -11.54 0.85 5.32
C ASP A 117 -12.41 1.82 6.15
N ALA A 118 -12.91 2.89 5.55
CA ALA A 118 -13.83 3.82 6.20
C ALA A 118 -15.14 3.12 6.59
N LEU A 119 -15.69 2.26 5.72
CA LEU A 119 -16.87 1.44 6.00
C LEU A 119 -16.59 0.42 7.13
N ALA A 120 -15.44 -0.25 7.11
CA ALA A 120 -15.03 -1.17 8.16
C ALA A 120 -14.89 -0.46 9.51
N ASN A 121 -14.24 0.71 9.54
CA ASN A 121 -14.09 1.53 10.74
C ASN A 121 -15.43 2.07 11.26
N TYR A 122 -16.38 2.39 10.38
CA TYR A 122 -17.75 2.76 10.77
C TYR A 122 -18.39 1.65 11.62
N TYR A 123 -18.39 0.41 11.12
CA TYR A 123 -18.98 -0.70 11.84
C TYR A 123 -18.16 -1.15 13.07
N ALA A 124 -16.83 -0.97 13.04
CA ALA A 124 -15.98 -1.23 14.22
C ALA A 124 -16.33 -0.29 15.38
N ARG A 125 -16.60 1.00 15.10
CA ARG A 125 -17.08 1.96 16.12
C ARG A 125 -18.43 1.58 16.70
N LEU A 126 -19.29 0.96 15.91
CA LEU A 126 -20.58 0.41 16.37
C LEU A 126 -20.43 -0.95 17.06
N LYS A 127 -19.20 -1.46 17.26
CA LYS A 127 -18.88 -2.78 17.85
C LYS A 127 -19.53 -3.97 17.10
N MET A 128 -19.81 -3.81 15.80
CA MET A 128 -20.40 -4.86 14.96
C MET A 128 -19.34 -5.76 14.29
N LEU A 129 -18.07 -5.34 14.32
CA LEU A 129 -16.92 -6.12 13.86
C LEU A 129 -15.63 -5.66 14.57
N ASP A 130 -14.60 -6.52 14.53
CA ASP A 130 -13.22 -6.17 14.86
C ASP A 130 -12.49 -5.79 13.55
N TYR A 131 -11.98 -4.56 13.48
CA TYR A 131 -11.31 -4.06 12.28
C TYR A 131 -10.06 -4.89 11.93
N GLY A 132 -9.23 -5.24 12.92
CA GLY A 132 -7.99 -5.99 12.69
C GLY A 132 -8.26 -7.37 12.10
N ARG A 133 -9.21 -8.11 12.70
CA ARG A 133 -9.63 -9.43 12.20
C ARG A 133 -10.26 -9.34 10.81
N THR A 134 -11.04 -8.30 10.56
CA THR A 134 -11.67 -8.09 9.24
C THR A 134 -10.62 -7.75 8.19
N ARG A 135 -9.66 -6.90 8.52
CA ARG A 135 -8.59 -6.45 7.61
C ARG A 135 -7.60 -7.59 7.28
N LEU A 136 -7.42 -8.56 8.20
CA LEU A 136 -6.59 -9.73 7.99
C LEU A 136 -7.02 -10.54 6.76
N TRP A 137 -8.32 -10.59 6.44
CA TRP A 137 -8.82 -11.23 5.22
C TRP A 137 -8.21 -10.63 3.94
N GLY A 138 -7.89 -9.33 3.96
CA GLY A 138 -7.16 -8.70 2.87
C GLY A 138 -5.75 -9.25 2.68
N SER A 139 -4.99 -9.47 3.76
CA SER A 139 -3.65 -10.06 3.67
C SER A 139 -3.69 -11.52 3.22
N ILE A 140 -4.64 -12.30 3.77
CA ILE A 140 -4.86 -13.70 3.34
C ILE A 140 -5.20 -13.75 1.84
N ALA A 141 -6.07 -12.85 1.39
CA ALA A 141 -6.47 -12.77 0.00
C ALA A 141 -5.33 -12.36 -0.93
N PHE A 142 -4.48 -11.42 -0.50
CA PHE A 142 -3.29 -11.02 -1.26
C PHE A 142 -2.33 -12.22 -1.44
N ILE A 143 -2.04 -12.94 -0.36
CA ILE A 143 -1.23 -14.17 -0.39
C ILE A 143 -1.89 -15.18 -1.34
N GLY A 144 -3.20 -15.40 -1.24
CA GLY A 144 -3.94 -16.28 -2.15
C GLY A 144 -3.83 -15.85 -3.61
N GLY A 145 -3.97 -14.53 -3.88
CA GLY A 145 -3.88 -13.97 -5.24
C GLY A 145 -2.50 -14.17 -5.86
N SER A 146 -1.43 -13.80 -5.14
CA SER A 146 -0.06 -13.95 -5.65
C SER A 146 0.35 -15.44 -5.82
N THR A 147 -0.09 -16.30 -4.92
CA THR A 147 0.18 -17.74 -5.03
C THR A 147 -0.59 -18.39 -6.19
N VAL A 148 -1.89 -18.10 -6.28
CA VAL A 148 -2.76 -18.71 -7.31
C VAL A 148 -2.36 -18.24 -8.70
N VAL A 149 -2.11 -16.93 -8.89
CA VAL A 149 -1.70 -16.44 -10.22
C VAL A 149 -0.33 -16.97 -10.61
N GLY A 150 0.63 -17.06 -9.68
CA GLY A 150 1.94 -17.65 -9.96
C GLY A 150 1.82 -19.08 -10.48
N TYR A 151 1.00 -19.90 -9.80
CA TYR A 151 0.73 -21.27 -10.22
C TYR A 151 0.03 -21.34 -11.59
N LEU A 152 -1.00 -20.51 -11.82
CA LEU A 152 -1.70 -20.48 -13.11
C LEU A 152 -0.81 -20.02 -14.27
N VAL A 153 0.04 -19.02 -14.03
CA VAL A 153 1.02 -18.54 -15.03
C VAL A 153 2.04 -19.63 -15.38
N SER A 154 2.52 -20.38 -14.38
CA SER A 154 3.45 -21.50 -14.62
C SER A 154 2.83 -22.61 -15.47
N LEU A 155 1.51 -22.83 -15.40
CA LEU A 155 0.83 -23.88 -16.16
C LEU A 155 0.28 -23.42 -17.52
N TYR A 156 -0.24 -22.20 -17.59
CA TYR A 156 -1.06 -21.74 -18.73
C TYR A 156 -0.54 -20.44 -19.37
N GLY A 157 0.56 -19.88 -18.87
CA GLY A 157 1.17 -18.68 -19.42
C GLY A 157 0.66 -17.37 -18.82
N SER A 158 1.27 -16.27 -19.25
CA SER A 158 1.13 -14.91 -18.70
C SER A 158 -0.28 -14.30 -18.84
N ASP A 159 -1.08 -14.77 -19.80
CA ASP A 159 -2.48 -14.32 -19.95
C ASP A 159 -3.30 -14.54 -18.68
N MET A 160 -2.92 -15.57 -17.86
CA MET A 160 -3.59 -15.85 -16.60
C MET A 160 -3.49 -14.69 -15.60
N ILE A 161 -2.54 -13.79 -15.74
CA ILE A 161 -2.43 -12.58 -14.90
C ILE A 161 -3.69 -11.74 -15.05
N LEU A 162 -4.06 -11.43 -16.29
CA LEU A 162 -5.23 -10.59 -16.56
C LEU A 162 -6.55 -11.30 -16.20
N TYR A 163 -6.70 -12.58 -16.56
CA TYR A 163 -7.90 -13.37 -16.21
C TYR A 163 -8.09 -13.50 -14.70
N THR A 164 -7.02 -13.76 -13.96
CA THR A 164 -7.09 -13.95 -12.50
C THR A 164 -7.38 -12.62 -11.78
N ALA A 165 -6.77 -11.51 -12.23
CA ALA A 165 -7.08 -10.18 -11.72
C ALA A 165 -8.53 -9.79 -11.99
N LEU A 166 -9.02 -10.03 -13.21
CA LEU A 166 -10.42 -9.79 -13.58
C LEU A 166 -11.39 -10.59 -12.71
N ALA A 167 -11.10 -11.88 -12.46
CA ALA A 167 -11.92 -12.74 -11.59
C ALA A 167 -12.03 -12.18 -10.16
N GLY A 168 -10.92 -11.69 -9.58
CA GLY A 168 -10.92 -11.06 -8.24
C GLY A 168 -11.71 -9.77 -8.20
N VAL A 169 -11.57 -8.90 -9.22
CA VAL A 169 -12.37 -7.67 -9.33
C VAL A 169 -13.85 -7.99 -9.54
N LEU A 170 -14.18 -8.98 -10.38
CA LEU A 170 -15.56 -9.47 -10.57
C LEU A 170 -16.17 -9.95 -9.24
N PHE A 171 -15.42 -10.74 -8.47
CA PHE A 171 -15.89 -11.20 -7.16
C PHE A 171 -16.19 -10.01 -6.23
N SER A 172 -15.31 -9.00 -6.17
CA SER A 172 -15.56 -7.78 -5.39
C SER A 172 -16.80 -7.04 -5.87
N LEU A 173 -17.00 -6.94 -7.18
CA LEU A 173 -18.20 -6.33 -7.79
C LEU A 173 -19.45 -7.08 -7.35
N LEU A 174 -19.49 -8.39 -7.47
CA LEU A 174 -20.63 -9.22 -7.06
C LEU A 174 -20.95 -9.06 -5.56
N ILE A 175 -19.94 -9.00 -4.70
CA ILE A 175 -20.14 -8.73 -3.27
C ILE A 175 -20.66 -7.31 -3.06
N SER A 176 -20.15 -6.31 -3.79
CA SER A 176 -20.59 -4.92 -3.67
C SER A 176 -22.08 -4.72 -4.00
N MET A 177 -22.62 -5.55 -4.89
CA MET A 177 -24.05 -5.50 -5.27
C MET A 177 -24.98 -6.02 -4.16
N ARG A 178 -24.47 -6.80 -3.19
CA ARG A 178 -25.27 -7.29 -2.08
C ARG A 178 -25.55 -6.18 -1.08
N SER A 179 -26.74 -6.20 -0.49
CA SER A 179 -27.09 -5.32 0.62
C SER A 179 -26.43 -5.82 1.92
N ILE A 180 -26.13 -4.90 2.84
CA ILE A 180 -25.66 -5.21 4.20
C ILE A 180 -26.88 -5.23 5.13
N SER A 181 -26.87 -6.12 6.15
CA SER A 181 -28.00 -6.24 7.09
C SER A 181 -28.30 -4.95 7.86
N THR A 182 -27.31 -4.10 8.07
CA THR A 182 -27.42 -2.78 8.71
C THR A 182 -26.81 -1.75 7.80
N MET A 183 -27.61 -0.89 7.18
CA MET A 183 -27.12 0.16 6.29
C MET A 183 -26.39 1.26 7.07
N PRO A 184 -25.24 1.77 6.55
CA PRO A 184 -24.53 2.85 7.21
C PRO A 184 -25.33 4.17 7.11
N VAL A 185 -25.39 4.91 8.22
CA VAL A 185 -26.08 6.20 8.36
C VAL A 185 -25.15 7.20 9.02
N THR A 186 -25.09 8.42 8.48
CA THR A 186 -24.27 9.50 9.06
C THR A 186 -24.81 9.92 10.40
N GLN A 187 -24.05 9.71 11.46
CA GLN A 187 -24.31 10.31 12.77
C GLN A 187 -23.75 11.74 12.78
N SER A 188 -24.48 12.67 13.45
CA SER A 188 -24.23 14.11 13.47
C SER A 188 -22.75 14.55 13.45
N LYS A 189 -22.46 15.60 12.69
CA LYS A 189 -21.10 16.12 12.44
C LYS A 189 -20.54 16.83 13.66
N GLN A 190 -19.36 16.39 14.16
CA GLN A 190 -18.38 17.31 14.71
C GLN A 190 -17.54 17.83 13.53
N GLN A 191 -17.64 19.10 13.21
CA GLN A 191 -16.69 19.78 12.31
C GLN A 191 -15.40 20.00 13.09
N VAL A 192 -14.43 19.13 12.89
CA VAL A 192 -13.06 19.38 13.34
C VAL A 192 -12.42 20.31 12.30
N GLU A 193 -12.01 21.51 12.70
CA GLU A 193 -11.22 22.40 11.86
C GLU A 193 -9.93 21.66 11.45
N ARG A 194 -9.74 21.52 10.14
CA ARG A 194 -8.54 20.88 9.59
C ARG A 194 -7.50 21.94 9.26
N PRO A 195 -6.25 21.82 9.73
CA PRO A 195 -5.20 22.74 9.36
C PRO A 195 -4.95 22.69 7.85
N LYS A 196 -4.58 23.80 7.27
CA LYS A 196 -4.20 23.84 5.85
C LYS A 196 -2.94 23.01 5.66
N VAL A 197 -2.98 22.04 4.74
CA VAL A 197 -1.85 21.16 4.39
C VAL A 197 -0.57 21.95 4.10
N SER A 198 -0.69 23.13 3.47
CA SER A 198 0.44 24.03 3.19
C SER A 198 1.15 24.59 4.44
N GLN A 199 0.46 24.63 5.58
CA GLN A 199 1.08 25.07 6.85
C GLN A 199 1.96 23.96 7.41
N LEU A 200 1.51 22.71 7.40
CA LEU A 200 2.29 21.56 7.84
C LEU A 200 3.56 21.35 7.01
N LEU A 201 3.52 21.58 5.70
CA LEU A 201 4.69 21.50 4.84
C LEU A 201 5.74 22.60 5.06
N ARG A 202 5.43 23.63 5.85
CA ARG A 202 6.40 24.63 6.31
C ARG A 202 7.08 24.26 7.62
N GLU A 203 6.54 23.29 8.36
CA GLU A 203 7.14 22.79 9.59
C GLU A 203 8.31 21.85 9.26
N TRP A 204 9.54 22.28 9.57
CA TRP A 204 10.75 21.51 9.26
C TRP A 204 10.75 20.08 9.82
N PRO A 205 10.24 19.80 11.06
CA PRO A 205 10.09 18.43 11.55
C PRO A 205 9.19 17.56 10.68
N VAL A 206 8.08 18.11 10.13
CA VAL A 206 7.18 17.40 9.22
C VAL A 206 7.89 17.08 7.90
N VAL A 207 8.64 18.04 7.35
CA VAL A 207 9.41 17.82 6.11
C VAL A 207 10.44 16.71 6.31
N LYS A 208 11.21 16.74 7.42
CA LYS A 208 12.17 15.66 7.75
C LYS A 208 11.48 14.31 7.85
N PHE A 209 10.35 14.24 8.56
CA PHE A 209 9.58 13.01 8.69
C PHE A 209 9.12 12.46 7.34
N LEU A 210 8.51 13.30 6.51
CA LEU A 210 8.06 12.91 5.17
C LEU A 210 9.23 12.48 4.28
N THR A 211 10.37 13.17 4.35
CA THR A 211 11.59 12.81 3.60
C THR A 211 12.13 11.45 4.05
N LEU A 212 12.23 11.21 5.36
CA LEU A 212 12.69 9.93 5.90
C LEU A 212 11.82 8.77 5.41
N ILE A 213 10.50 8.91 5.55
CA ILE A 213 9.57 7.88 5.10
C ILE A 213 9.57 7.73 3.57
N ALA A 214 9.71 8.84 2.83
CA ALA A 214 9.82 8.79 1.38
C ALA A 214 11.05 8.00 0.92
N LEU A 215 12.19 8.15 1.61
CA LEU A 215 13.39 7.37 1.32
C LEU A 215 13.19 5.88 1.66
N ILE A 216 12.58 5.55 2.79
CA ILE A 216 12.36 4.15 3.21
C ILE A 216 11.30 3.48 2.34
N GLN A 217 10.10 4.06 2.21
CA GLN A 217 8.99 3.44 1.49
C GLN A 217 9.15 3.56 -0.02
N GLY A 218 9.66 4.69 -0.53
CA GLY A 218 9.95 4.89 -1.94
C GLY A 218 10.99 3.91 -2.49
N SER A 219 11.91 3.42 -1.63
CA SER A 219 12.89 2.39 -2.02
C SER A 219 12.27 1.05 -2.46
N HIS A 220 10.99 0.82 -2.20
CA HIS A 220 10.27 -0.37 -2.66
C HIS A 220 9.82 -0.28 -4.13
N ALA A 221 9.96 0.88 -4.76
CA ALA A 221 9.41 1.13 -6.10
C ALA A 221 9.96 0.18 -7.18
N ALA A 222 11.28 -0.01 -7.24
CA ALA A 222 11.89 -0.96 -8.16
C ALA A 222 11.44 -2.41 -7.92
N TYR A 223 11.27 -2.79 -6.65
CA TYR A 223 10.79 -4.11 -6.27
C TYR A 223 9.35 -4.36 -6.76
N TYR A 224 8.45 -3.38 -6.59
CA TYR A 224 7.06 -3.52 -7.02
C TYR A 224 6.90 -3.69 -8.52
N SER A 225 7.83 -3.15 -9.31
CA SER A 225 7.74 -3.20 -10.77
C SER A 225 8.60 -4.30 -11.38
N PHE A 226 9.79 -4.56 -10.85
CA PHE A 226 10.78 -5.36 -11.56
C PHE A 226 11.19 -6.65 -10.86
N SER A 227 10.73 -6.93 -9.62
CA SER A 227 11.13 -8.15 -8.92
C SER A 227 10.69 -9.43 -9.63
N ALA A 228 9.46 -9.46 -10.16
CA ALA A 228 8.96 -10.63 -10.88
C ALA A 228 9.72 -10.88 -12.18
N ILE A 229 9.99 -9.81 -12.96
CA ILE A 229 10.80 -9.85 -14.17
C ILE A 229 12.22 -10.34 -13.83
N TYR A 230 12.86 -9.71 -12.85
CA TYR A 230 14.21 -10.04 -12.42
C TYR A 230 14.37 -11.51 -11.99
N TRP A 231 13.41 -12.04 -11.24
CA TRP A 231 13.47 -13.42 -10.78
C TRP A 231 13.12 -14.42 -11.89
N ARG A 232 12.22 -14.08 -12.81
CA ARG A 232 11.95 -14.88 -14.00
C ARG A 232 13.22 -14.97 -14.87
N ASP A 233 13.91 -13.86 -15.10
CA ASP A 233 15.14 -13.81 -15.88
C ASP A 233 16.30 -14.58 -15.21
N ALA A 234 16.24 -14.72 -13.88
CA ALA A 234 17.13 -15.61 -13.12
C ALA A 234 16.74 -17.10 -13.20
N GLY A 235 15.66 -17.44 -13.94
CA GLY A 235 15.21 -18.81 -14.18
C GLY A 235 14.14 -19.34 -13.21
N TYR A 236 13.57 -18.49 -12.34
CA TYR A 236 12.51 -18.90 -11.43
C TYR A 236 11.15 -18.93 -12.13
N SER A 237 10.41 -19.99 -11.87
CA SER A 237 9.03 -20.13 -12.33
C SER A 237 8.08 -19.17 -11.61
N ALA A 238 6.95 -18.85 -12.23
CA ALA A 238 6.00 -17.87 -11.71
C ALA A 238 5.39 -18.27 -10.37
N ASP A 239 5.25 -19.55 -10.07
CA ASP A 239 4.80 -20.05 -8.76
C ASP A 239 5.81 -19.72 -7.65
N ILE A 240 7.12 -19.91 -7.89
CA ILE A 240 8.18 -19.50 -6.94
C ILE A 240 8.13 -17.99 -6.70
N ILE A 241 7.95 -17.19 -7.76
CA ILE A 241 7.79 -15.73 -7.65
C ILE A 241 6.58 -15.39 -6.77
N GLY A 242 5.45 -16.05 -6.99
CA GLY A 242 4.25 -15.88 -6.17
C GLY A 242 4.46 -16.25 -4.70
N TYR A 243 5.19 -17.32 -4.41
CA TYR A 243 5.55 -17.71 -3.03
C TYR A 243 6.48 -16.70 -2.37
N LEU A 244 7.47 -16.17 -3.08
CA LEU A 244 8.36 -15.13 -2.56
C LEU A 244 7.59 -13.86 -2.18
N TRP A 245 6.66 -13.40 -3.03
CA TRP A 245 5.79 -12.27 -2.70
C TRP A 245 4.89 -12.57 -1.50
N SER A 246 4.31 -13.76 -1.45
CA SER A 246 3.48 -14.21 -0.33
C SER A 246 4.27 -14.22 0.97
N LEU A 247 5.52 -14.68 0.96
CA LEU A 247 6.41 -14.70 2.12
C LEU A 247 6.67 -13.28 2.66
N GLY A 248 6.87 -12.31 1.77
CA GLY A 248 7.01 -10.90 2.18
C GLY A 248 5.79 -10.39 2.94
N VAL A 249 4.58 -10.70 2.47
CA VAL A 249 3.33 -10.31 3.15
C VAL A 249 3.13 -11.08 4.46
N VAL A 250 3.51 -12.37 4.52
CA VAL A 250 3.50 -13.13 5.79
C VAL A 250 4.42 -12.46 6.82
N ALA A 251 5.64 -12.06 6.42
CA ALA A 251 6.56 -11.36 7.31
C ALA A 251 5.99 -10.02 7.81
N GLU A 252 5.32 -9.27 6.93
CA GLU A 252 4.62 -8.03 7.29
C GLU A 252 3.51 -8.28 8.33
N VAL A 253 2.65 -9.26 8.09
CA VAL A 253 1.55 -9.62 9.00
C VAL A 253 2.08 -10.04 10.36
N MET A 254 3.16 -10.83 10.40
CA MET A 254 3.79 -11.25 11.65
C MET A 254 4.34 -10.06 12.45
N VAL A 255 5.00 -9.11 11.77
CA VAL A 255 5.49 -7.89 12.41
C VAL A 255 4.33 -7.07 12.97
N PHE A 256 3.24 -6.86 12.24
CA PHE A 256 2.07 -6.15 12.76
C PHE A 256 1.42 -6.87 13.93
N ALA A 257 1.23 -8.20 13.84
CA ALA A 257 0.60 -9.00 14.88
C ALA A 257 1.36 -8.97 16.20
N PHE A 258 2.70 -9.03 16.13
CA PHE A 258 3.56 -9.08 17.30
C PHE A 258 4.24 -7.76 17.65
N SER A 259 3.90 -6.66 16.95
CA SER A 259 4.54 -5.35 17.09
C SER A 259 4.65 -4.87 18.53
N LYS A 260 3.57 -4.97 19.31
CA LYS A 260 3.55 -4.56 20.72
C LYS A 260 4.53 -5.35 21.59
N ARG A 261 4.76 -6.64 21.26
CA ARG A 261 5.68 -7.51 21.99
C ARG A 261 7.12 -7.30 21.54
N ILE A 262 7.34 -7.19 20.23
CA ILE A 262 8.70 -7.07 19.63
C ILE A 262 9.28 -5.69 19.91
N PHE A 263 8.48 -4.62 19.75
CA PHE A 263 8.97 -3.23 19.84
C PHE A 263 8.64 -2.54 21.16
N SER A 264 8.27 -3.32 22.19
CA SER A 264 8.07 -2.77 23.52
C SER A 264 9.35 -2.10 24.02
N GLY A 265 9.24 -0.80 24.38
CA GLY A 265 10.39 -0.02 24.84
C GLY A 265 11.34 0.50 23.74
N TRP A 266 11.08 0.20 22.47
CA TRP A 266 11.86 0.79 21.38
C TRP A 266 11.51 2.27 21.20
N THR A 267 12.54 3.08 21.02
CA THR A 267 12.34 4.49 20.67
C THR A 267 11.97 4.62 19.21
N LEU A 268 11.24 5.69 18.87
CA LEU A 268 10.90 6.03 17.48
C LEU A 268 12.15 6.10 16.59
N ARG A 269 13.25 6.65 17.12
CA ARG A 269 14.54 6.70 16.42
C ARG A 269 15.10 5.30 16.14
N ALA A 270 15.03 4.39 17.10
CA ALA A 270 15.49 3.01 16.93
C ALA A 270 14.72 2.30 15.80
N LEU A 271 13.39 2.47 15.75
CA LEU A 271 12.56 1.90 14.69
C LEU A 271 12.96 2.43 13.30
N PHE A 272 13.11 3.74 13.14
CA PHE A 272 13.51 4.32 11.86
C PHE A 272 14.92 3.93 11.43
N VAL A 273 15.88 3.94 12.35
CA VAL A 273 17.27 3.54 12.06
C VAL A 273 17.32 2.07 11.64
N THR A 274 16.63 1.18 12.36
CA THR A 274 16.59 -0.24 12.01
C THR A 274 15.92 -0.49 10.67
N ALA A 275 14.80 0.22 10.38
CA ALA A 275 14.14 0.15 9.07
C ALA A 275 15.06 0.64 7.94
N SER A 276 15.81 1.74 8.15
CA SER A 276 16.75 2.29 7.16
C SER A 276 17.92 1.34 6.88
N ILE A 277 18.50 0.73 7.92
CA ILE A 277 19.54 -0.32 7.78
C ILE A 277 18.94 -1.53 7.04
N GLY A 278 17.72 -1.93 7.43
CA GLY A 278 17.00 -3.01 6.75
C GLY A 278 16.83 -2.77 5.26
N VAL A 279 16.45 -1.54 4.86
CA VAL A 279 16.34 -1.12 3.46
C VAL A 279 17.68 -1.22 2.75
N MET A 280 18.75 -0.66 3.35
CA MET A 280 20.08 -0.70 2.78
C MET A 280 20.56 -2.15 2.54
N VAL A 281 20.41 -3.01 3.54
CA VAL A 281 20.81 -4.41 3.45
C VAL A 281 19.95 -5.19 2.46
N ARG A 282 18.62 -5.05 2.54
CA ARG A 282 17.67 -5.78 1.69
C ARG A 282 17.92 -5.54 0.22
N TRP A 283 18.02 -4.27 -0.18
CA TRP A 283 18.19 -3.93 -1.59
C TRP A 283 19.62 -4.17 -2.07
N GLY A 284 20.62 -4.02 -1.21
CA GLY A 284 22.00 -4.43 -1.51
C GLY A 284 22.10 -5.93 -1.77
N MET A 285 21.45 -6.77 -0.96
CA MET A 285 21.35 -8.21 -1.20
C MET A 285 20.59 -8.50 -2.51
N THR A 286 19.45 -7.82 -2.77
CA THR A 286 18.69 -8.01 -4.00
C THR A 286 19.51 -7.70 -5.25
N ALA A 287 20.34 -6.65 -5.21
CA ALA A 287 21.23 -6.29 -6.32
C ALA A 287 22.39 -7.29 -6.51
N SER A 288 22.74 -8.06 -5.48
CA SER A 288 23.95 -8.88 -5.45
C SER A 288 23.73 -10.36 -5.76
N THR A 289 22.50 -10.87 -5.57
CA THR A 289 22.24 -12.31 -5.68
C THR A 289 20.79 -12.63 -6.02
N THR A 290 20.64 -13.72 -6.76
CA THR A 290 19.34 -14.36 -7.06
C THR A 290 19.24 -15.75 -6.44
N ASP A 291 20.17 -16.15 -5.55
CA ASP A 291 20.08 -17.42 -4.85
C ASP A 291 18.78 -17.51 -4.04
N LEU A 292 18.06 -18.65 -4.15
CA LEU A 292 16.75 -18.82 -3.55
C LEU A 292 16.76 -18.65 -2.03
N SER A 293 17.79 -19.14 -1.37
CA SER A 293 17.92 -19.03 0.08
C SER A 293 18.10 -17.57 0.52
N ALA A 294 18.87 -16.80 -0.24
CA ALA A 294 19.01 -15.37 -0.05
C ALA A 294 17.69 -14.62 -0.36
N LEU A 295 16.98 -15.00 -1.44
CA LEU A 295 15.67 -14.41 -1.76
C LEU A 295 14.66 -14.64 -0.64
N VAL A 296 14.63 -15.81 -0.01
CA VAL A 296 13.77 -16.08 1.16
C VAL A 296 14.10 -15.10 2.30
N LEU A 297 15.38 -14.89 2.61
CA LEU A 297 15.80 -13.95 3.65
C LEU A 297 15.44 -12.50 3.27
N ILE A 298 15.64 -12.10 2.01
CA ILE A 298 15.27 -10.80 1.45
C ILE A 298 13.78 -10.54 1.63
N GLN A 299 12.92 -11.56 1.42
CA GLN A 299 11.49 -11.41 1.61
C GLN A 299 11.10 -11.29 3.09
N LEU A 300 11.75 -12.01 4.00
CA LEU A 300 11.53 -11.84 5.44
C LEU A 300 11.89 -10.43 5.93
N LEU A 301 12.91 -9.80 5.33
CA LEU A 301 13.27 -8.41 5.62
C LEU A 301 12.17 -7.40 5.24
N HIS A 302 11.15 -7.81 4.44
CA HIS A 302 10.00 -6.94 4.13
C HIS A 302 9.28 -6.47 5.40
N GLY A 303 9.14 -7.32 6.40
CA GLY A 303 8.58 -6.95 7.70
C GLY A 303 9.35 -5.80 8.38
N VAL A 304 10.67 -5.76 8.22
CA VAL A 304 11.51 -4.69 8.78
C VAL A 304 11.43 -3.43 7.93
N THR A 305 11.55 -3.57 6.60
CA THR A 305 11.64 -2.41 5.71
C THR A 305 10.30 -1.72 5.49
N PHE A 306 9.19 -2.47 5.50
CA PHE A 306 7.84 -1.94 5.28
C PHE A 306 7.05 -1.81 6.57
N ALA A 307 6.77 -2.92 7.27
CA ALA A 307 5.85 -2.91 8.41
C ALA A 307 6.38 -2.12 9.60
N MET A 308 7.66 -2.30 9.97
CA MET A 308 8.28 -1.54 11.06
C MET A 308 8.32 -0.04 10.75
N ALA A 309 8.69 0.35 9.52
CA ALA A 309 8.69 1.74 9.09
C ALA A 309 7.28 2.35 9.15
N HIS A 310 6.26 1.58 8.74
CA HIS A 310 4.86 2.01 8.84
C HIS A 310 4.42 2.21 10.29
N ILE A 311 4.75 1.26 11.19
CA ILE A 311 4.48 1.38 12.63
C ILE A 311 5.13 2.65 13.20
N ALA A 312 6.40 2.89 12.87
CA ALA A 312 7.13 4.09 13.31
C ALA A 312 6.46 5.38 12.78
N ALA A 313 6.02 5.36 11.50
CA ALA A 313 5.32 6.51 10.92
C ALA A 313 3.98 6.79 11.64
N ILE A 314 3.20 5.77 11.92
CA ILE A 314 1.94 5.93 12.67
C ILE A 314 2.19 6.41 14.09
N GLN A 315 3.21 5.88 14.78
CA GLN A 315 3.60 6.36 16.11
C GLN A 315 4.02 7.84 16.10
N TYR A 316 4.77 8.28 15.08
CA TYR A 316 5.12 9.69 14.92
C TYR A 316 3.87 10.56 14.74
N ILE A 317 2.95 10.16 13.87
CA ILE A 317 1.71 10.88 13.60
C ILE A 317 0.84 10.98 14.87
N GLN A 318 0.79 9.91 15.67
CA GLN A 318 0.02 9.87 16.92
C GLN A 318 0.58 10.76 18.03
N GLN A 319 1.82 11.24 17.93
CA GLN A 319 2.40 12.22 18.86
C GLN A 319 1.96 13.66 18.56
N GLU A 320 1.29 13.89 17.42
CA GLU A 320 0.78 15.19 17.03
C GLU A 320 -0.56 15.52 17.70
N GLU A 321 -0.90 16.79 17.72
CA GLU A 321 -2.22 17.28 18.16
C GLU A 321 -3.32 16.69 17.24
N GLU A 322 -4.48 16.33 17.82
CA GLU A 322 -5.55 15.62 17.14
C GLU A 322 -5.96 16.26 15.80
N HIS A 323 -6.03 17.60 15.76
CA HIS A 323 -6.39 18.34 14.55
C HIS A 323 -5.31 18.23 13.44
N LYS A 324 -4.03 18.01 13.80
CA LYS A 324 -2.92 17.82 12.84
C LYS A 324 -2.77 16.36 12.38
N MET A 325 -3.14 15.38 13.21
CA MET A 325 -2.97 13.95 12.91
C MET A 325 -3.60 13.56 11.58
N VAL A 326 -4.85 13.98 11.32
CA VAL A 326 -5.57 13.65 10.09
C VAL A 326 -4.88 14.23 8.85
N ALA A 327 -4.42 15.49 8.95
CA ALA A 327 -3.74 16.15 7.83
C ALA A 327 -2.34 15.55 7.60
N LEU A 328 -1.63 15.18 8.66
CA LEU A 328 -0.32 14.54 8.55
C LEU A 328 -0.44 13.10 8.00
N GLN A 329 -1.48 12.36 8.38
CA GLN A 329 -1.80 11.05 7.79
C GLN A 329 -2.10 11.18 6.29
N ALA A 330 -2.83 12.21 5.88
CA ALA A 330 -3.09 12.47 4.47
C ALA A 330 -1.81 12.78 3.70
N LEU A 331 -0.91 13.61 4.26
CA LEU A 331 0.40 13.90 3.69
C LEU A 331 1.28 12.65 3.59
N TYR A 332 1.29 11.82 4.63
CA TYR A 332 2.00 10.54 4.63
C TYR A 332 1.53 9.62 3.50
N ASN A 333 0.23 9.51 3.29
CA ASN A 333 -0.32 8.68 2.21
C ASN A 333 -0.08 9.28 0.82
N ALA A 334 -0.16 10.62 0.69
CA ALA A 334 -0.04 11.26 -0.61
C ALA A 334 1.41 11.40 -1.08
N ILE A 335 2.34 11.80 -0.21
CA ILE A 335 3.72 12.10 -0.59
C ILE A 335 4.58 10.82 -0.58
N PRO A 336 4.89 10.18 0.57
CA PRO A 336 5.74 8.99 0.57
C PRO A 336 5.14 7.79 -0.16
N LEU A 337 3.87 7.46 0.13
CA LEU A 337 3.23 6.25 -0.39
C LEU A 337 2.55 6.45 -1.75
N GLY A 338 2.42 7.67 -2.22
CA GLY A 338 1.82 8.01 -3.50
C GLY A 338 2.83 8.60 -4.47
N ALA A 339 3.07 9.91 -4.38
CA ALA A 339 3.86 10.66 -5.36
C ALA A 339 5.31 10.17 -5.48
N VAL A 340 5.98 9.87 -4.35
CA VAL A 340 7.37 9.40 -4.36
C VAL A 340 7.46 7.99 -4.94
N ILE A 341 6.58 7.07 -4.57
CA ILE A 341 6.57 5.73 -5.18
C ILE A 341 6.33 5.86 -6.69
N ALA A 342 5.38 6.67 -7.14
CA ALA A 342 5.13 6.89 -8.56
C ALA A 342 6.37 7.39 -9.31
N LEU A 343 7.02 8.42 -8.77
CA LEU A 343 8.23 9.00 -9.36
C LEU A 343 9.39 7.99 -9.41
N ILE A 344 9.69 7.34 -8.28
CA ILE A 344 10.80 6.39 -8.22
C ILE A 344 10.51 5.15 -9.08
N THR A 345 9.26 4.69 -9.18
CA THR A 345 8.86 3.61 -10.10
C THR A 345 9.18 3.98 -11.56
N THR A 346 8.80 5.19 -11.99
CA THR A 346 9.10 5.67 -13.33
C THR A 346 10.61 5.73 -13.58
N LEU A 347 11.37 6.30 -12.64
CA LEU A 347 12.84 6.34 -12.72
C LEU A 347 13.47 4.95 -12.70
N SER A 348 12.89 4.03 -11.94
CA SER A 348 13.36 2.63 -11.86
C SER A 348 13.17 1.90 -13.18
N GLY A 349 12.17 2.24 -13.99
CA GLY A 349 11.98 1.69 -15.32
C GLY A 349 13.16 2.02 -16.22
N TRP A 350 13.50 3.29 -16.31
CA TRP A 350 14.69 3.74 -17.04
C TRP A 350 15.99 3.13 -16.49
N GLY A 351 16.10 3.07 -15.13
CA GLY A 351 17.28 2.47 -14.50
C GLY A 351 17.39 0.97 -14.75
N TYR A 352 16.28 0.23 -14.74
CA TYR A 352 16.28 -1.21 -15.01
C TYR A 352 16.63 -1.51 -16.48
N ASP A 353 16.12 -0.72 -17.40
CA ASP A 353 16.41 -0.84 -18.84
C ASP A 353 17.91 -0.66 -19.17
N ASN A 354 18.57 0.27 -18.47
CA ASN A 354 19.98 0.60 -18.71
C ASN A 354 20.97 -0.22 -17.85
N TRP A 355 20.58 -0.62 -16.65
CA TRP A 355 21.50 -1.21 -15.65
C TRP A 355 21.00 -2.54 -15.07
N GLY A 356 19.84 -3.03 -15.52
CA GLY A 356 19.23 -4.27 -15.00
C GLY A 356 19.05 -4.22 -13.48
N ALA A 357 19.37 -5.31 -12.81
CA ALA A 357 19.28 -5.46 -11.37
C ALA A 357 20.11 -4.44 -10.55
N ASN A 358 21.10 -3.77 -11.18
CA ASN A 358 21.87 -2.73 -10.49
C ASN A 358 21.02 -1.54 -10.04
N VAL A 359 19.80 -1.36 -10.57
CA VAL A 359 18.85 -0.36 -10.06
C VAL A 359 18.56 -0.55 -8.56
N PHE A 360 18.65 -1.77 -8.03
CA PHE A 360 18.44 -2.03 -6.61
C PHE A 360 19.54 -1.42 -5.71
N TRP A 361 20.74 -1.15 -6.24
CA TRP A 361 21.76 -0.36 -5.52
C TRP A 361 21.30 1.08 -5.27
N ALA A 362 20.54 1.68 -6.20
CA ALA A 362 19.95 3.00 -5.95
C ALA A 362 18.90 2.94 -4.83
N MET A 363 18.12 1.85 -4.74
CA MET A 363 17.19 1.62 -3.62
C MET A 363 17.94 1.41 -2.30
N SER A 364 19.07 0.69 -2.31
CA SER A 364 19.95 0.54 -1.15
C SER A 364 20.53 1.90 -0.69
N LEU A 365 20.95 2.74 -1.63
CA LEU A 365 21.42 4.10 -1.33
C LEU A 365 20.33 4.96 -0.68
N MET A 366 19.06 4.82 -1.06
CA MET A 366 17.96 5.51 -0.38
C MET A 366 17.90 5.12 1.11
N GLY A 367 18.11 3.84 1.44
CA GLY A 367 18.24 3.37 2.83
C GLY A 367 19.42 4.02 3.58
N ALA A 368 20.58 4.10 2.93
CA ALA A 368 21.76 4.76 3.50
C ALA A 368 21.50 6.27 3.72
N LEU A 369 20.90 6.95 2.75
CA LEU A 369 20.54 8.37 2.88
C LEU A 369 19.51 8.61 4.00
N ALA A 370 18.59 7.69 4.21
CA ALA A 370 17.61 7.77 5.29
C ALA A 370 18.27 7.84 6.69
N LEU A 371 19.43 7.22 6.89
CA LEU A 371 20.18 7.28 8.17
C LEU A 371 20.63 8.69 8.54
N PHE A 372 20.82 9.57 7.56
CA PHE A 372 21.23 10.96 7.81
C PHE A 372 20.04 11.88 8.15
N VAL A 373 18.79 11.43 7.91
CA VAL A 373 17.60 12.21 8.24
C VAL A 373 17.18 11.95 9.69
N LYS A 374 17.52 12.89 10.56
CA LYS A 374 17.20 12.80 11.99
C LYS A 374 15.78 13.31 12.24
N VAL A 375 14.89 12.42 12.65
CA VAL A 375 13.53 12.73 13.12
C VAL A 375 13.52 12.61 14.64
N GLU A 376 13.19 13.71 15.31
CA GLU A 376 13.09 13.76 16.76
C GLU A 376 11.64 13.49 17.19
N PRO A 377 11.42 12.74 18.30
CA PRO A 377 10.09 12.63 18.90
C PRO A 377 9.62 14.03 19.27
N ARG A 378 8.37 14.36 18.98
CA ARG A 378 7.80 15.60 19.51
C ARG A 378 7.53 15.42 21.00
N ALA A 379 8.03 16.37 21.83
CA ALA A 379 7.75 16.36 23.26
C ALA A 379 6.23 16.46 23.46
N SER A 380 5.63 15.45 24.11
CA SER A 380 4.22 15.51 24.44
C SER A 380 3.99 16.65 25.45
N LYS A 381 3.26 17.67 25.06
CA LYS A 381 2.85 18.78 25.95
C LYS A 381 1.90 18.34 27.07
N ILE A 382 1.63 17.03 27.17
CA ILE A 382 0.70 16.46 28.18
C ILE A 382 1.29 16.41 29.59
N THR A 383 2.61 16.60 29.76
CA THR A 383 3.25 16.50 31.08
C THR A 383 3.22 17.78 31.94
N ASP A 384 2.84 18.94 31.38
CA ASP A 384 2.88 20.19 32.14
C ASP A 384 1.57 20.61 32.81
N VAL A 385 0.43 19.93 32.53
CA VAL A 385 -0.85 20.25 33.18
C VAL A 385 -0.92 19.71 34.60
N ASN A 386 -0.16 18.67 34.95
CA ASN A 386 -0.16 18.07 36.29
C ASN A 386 0.88 18.66 37.26
N LYS A 387 1.63 19.71 36.88
CA LYS A 387 2.58 20.41 37.78
C LYS A 387 2.09 21.76 38.32
N ALA A 388 0.90 22.20 37.95
CA ALA A 388 0.27 23.37 38.55
C ALA A 388 -0.66 22.95 39.71
N GLU A 389 -0.13 22.39 40.80
CA GLU A 389 -0.84 22.39 42.09
C GLU A 389 -0.86 23.82 42.58
N PRO A 390 -2.04 24.37 42.98
CA PRO A 390 -2.10 25.67 43.63
C PRO A 390 -1.48 25.54 45.02
N LYS A 391 -0.42 26.33 45.26
CA LYS A 391 0.06 26.56 46.63
C LYS A 391 -1.13 27.04 47.48
N ALA A 392 -1.58 26.20 48.42
CA ALA A 392 -2.49 26.64 49.44
C ALA A 392 -1.91 27.84 50.16
N GLN A 393 -2.65 28.95 50.14
CA GLN A 393 -2.43 30.08 51.03
C GLN A 393 -2.93 29.70 52.45
N ASN A 394 -2.01 29.64 53.39
CA ASN A 394 -2.31 29.80 54.82
C ASN A 394 -2.48 31.25 55.16
#